data_6a118b5f8a0b1780204e9ea16772582a
#
_entry.id   6a118b5f8a0b1780204e9ea16772582a
#
_cell.length_a   1.000
_cell.length_b   1.000
_cell.length_c   1.000
_cell.angle_alpha   90.00
_cell.angle_beta   90.00
_cell.angle_gamma   90.00
#
_symmetry.space_group_name_H-M   'P 1'
#
loop_
_entity.id
_entity.type
_entity.pdbx_description
1 polymer ?
#
loop_
_entity_poly.entity_id
_entity_poly.type
_entity_poly.pdbx_seq_one_letter_code
_entity_poly.pdbx_strand_id
1 'polypeptide(L)'
;MTQGLRRILQALLHVEDTPHRTALAFGVGVLIAFSPFLGIHMGIALLVAFLFRLNRVAMLLGTYLNNPWTVAPIYLAGTSLGCLILGVSKDGLDAIDWDLTGAAFREALWETLRQYVWPFLVGNTLLGIACGLVGYLLLRRFLERRAERAAQTAPGA
;
A
#
# COMPACT_ATOMS: atom_id res chain seq x y z
N MET A 1 -14.09 5.42 22.18
CA MET A 1 -13.47 5.76 20.89
C MET A 1 -12.44 6.84 21.17
N THR A 2 -11.15 6.55 20.98
CA THR A 2 -10.05 7.46 21.35
C THR A 2 -10.12 8.75 20.53
N GLN A 3 -9.79 9.91 21.12
CA GLN A 3 -9.83 11.24 20.48
C GLN A 3 -9.03 11.28 19.17
N GLY A 4 -7.95 10.50 19.06
CA GLY A 4 -7.15 10.38 17.85
C GLY A 4 -7.93 9.80 16.66
N LEU A 5 -8.71 8.74 16.87
CA LEU A 5 -9.54 8.15 15.83
C LEU A 5 -10.63 9.12 15.33
N ARG A 6 -11.16 9.93 16.25
CA ARG A 6 -12.16 10.96 15.91
C ARG A 6 -11.56 12.07 15.07
N ARG A 7 -10.32 12.50 15.34
CA ARG A 7 -9.59 13.51 14.54
C ARG A 7 -9.24 13.00 13.15
N ILE A 8 -8.77 11.76 13.02
CA ILE A 8 -8.49 11.13 11.72
C ILE A 8 -9.77 11.02 10.90
N LEU A 9 -10.86 10.57 11.51
CA LEU A 9 -12.16 10.49 10.84
C LEU A 9 -12.69 11.87 10.45
N GLN A 10 -12.49 12.90 11.27
CA GLN A 10 -12.86 14.28 10.93
C GLN A 10 -11.99 14.82 9.78
N ALA A 11 -10.69 14.52 9.76
CA ALA A 11 -9.80 14.93 8.67
C ALA A 11 -10.15 14.23 7.34
N LEU A 12 -10.62 12.98 7.39
CA LEU A 12 -11.14 12.26 6.23
C LEU A 12 -12.48 12.82 5.72
N LEU A 13 -13.29 13.40 6.62
CA LEU A 13 -14.62 13.92 6.31
C LEU A 13 -14.65 15.43 6.05
N HIS A 14 -13.62 16.19 6.47
CA HIS A 14 -13.56 17.66 6.37
C HIS A 14 -13.00 18.20 5.07
N VAL A 15 -12.49 17.34 4.20
CA VAL A 15 -12.21 17.72 2.83
C VAL A 15 -13.53 17.53 2.07
N GLU A 16 -13.93 18.49 1.26
CA GLU A 16 -15.16 18.47 0.42
C GLU A 16 -15.13 17.30 -0.61
N ASP A 17 -14.64 16.16 -0.20
CA ASP A 17 -14.46 14.98 -1.02
C ASP A 17 -15.62 13.99 -0.81
N THR A 18 -16.15 13.51 -1.92
CA THR A 18 -17.14 12.42 -1.90
C THR A 18 -16.55 11.15 -1.29
N PRO A 19 -17.35 10.26 -0.68
CA PRO A 19 -16.90 8.96 -0.17
C PRO A 19 -16.08 8.16 -1.19
N HIS A 20 -16.46 8.25 -2.46
CA HIS A 20 -15.75 7.62 -3.58
C HIS A 20 -14.31 8.16 -3.72
N ARG A 21 -14.12 9.49 -3.75
CA ARG A 21 -12.80 10.10 -3.94
C ARG A 21 -11.86 9.82 -2.77
N THR A 22 -12.39 9.86 -1.54
CA THR A 22 -11.63 9.51 -0.33
C THR A 22 -11.20 8.05 -0.35
N ALA A 23 -12.11 7.13 -0.69
CA ALA A 23 -11.79 5.71 -0.80
C ALA A 23 -10.81 5.43 -1.95
N LEU A 24 -10.94 6.12 -3.09
CA LEU A 24 -10.01 6.01 -4.22
C LEU A 24 -8.60 6.45 -3.80
N ALA A 25 -8.48 7.57 -3.09
CA ALA A 25 -7.21 8.03 -2.56
C ALA A 25 -6.55 6.97 -1.66
N PHE A 26 -7.31 6.36 -0.76
CA PHE A 26 -6.83 5.28 0.10
C PHE A 26 -6.36 4.06 -0.70
N GLY A 27 -7.17 3.59 -1.65
CA GLY A 27 -6.83 2.43 -2.48
C GLY A 27 -5.57 2.65 -3.32
N VAL A 28 -5.41 3.85 -3.91
CA VAL A 28 -4.19 4.23 -4.63
C VAL A 28 -2.99 4.33 -3.67
N GLY A 29 -3.19 4.85 -2.46
CA GLY A 29 -2.16 4.85 -1.42
C GLY A 29 -1.69 3.45 -1.06
N VAL A 30 -2.62 2.50 -0.92
CA VAL A 30 -2.30 1.07 -0.71
C VAL A 30 -1.50 0.52 -1.88
N LEU A 31 -1.90 0.77 -3.12
CA LEU A 31 -1.14 0.32 -4.31
C LEU A 31 0.30 0.86 -4.30
N ILE A 32 0.49 2.14 -3.97
CA ILE A 32 1.82 2.75 -3.86
C ILE A 32 2.64 2.11 -2.74
N ALA A 33 2.02 1.67 -1.65
CA ALA A 33 2.69 0.95 -0.56
C ALA A 33 3.37 -0.35 -1.01
N PHE A 34 2.84 -1.03 -2.03
CA PHE A 34 3.42 -2.25 -2.59
C PHE A 34 4.50 -1.99 -3.66
N SER A 35 4.75 -0.72 -3.99
CA SER A 35 5.77 -0.36 -4.98
C SER A 35 7.20 -0.48 -4.42
N PRO A 36 8.22 -0.70 -5.28
CA PRO A 36 9.61 -0.84 -4.85
C PRO A 36 10.25 0.47 -4.35
N PHE A 37 9.51 1.55 -4.30
CA PHE A 37 10.01 2.88 -3.96
C PHE A 37 10.06 3.13 -2.45
N LEU A 38 10.63 2.19 -1.70
CA LEU A 38 10.77 2.31 -0.25
C LEU A 38 11.51 3.60 0.12
N GLY A 39 10.97 4.34 1.06
CA GLY A 39 11.51 5.62 1.52
C GLY A 39 10.95 6.84 0.78
N ILE A 40 10.72 6.76 -0.53
CA ILE A 40 10.16 7.88 -1.31
C ILE A 40 8.68 7.70 -1.66
N HIS A 41 8.09 6.52 -1.37
CA HIS A 41 6.69 6.20 -1.67
C HIS A 41 5.68 7.19 -1.07
N MET A 42 5.97 7.74 0.12
CA MET A 42 5.12 8.78 0.73
C MET A 42 5.15 10.09 -0.07
N GLY A 43 6.33 10.47 -0.59
CA GLY A 43 6.47 11.64 -1.48
C GLY A 43 5.72 11.43 -2.79
N ILE A 44 5.83 10.23 -3.39
CA ILE A 44 5.08 9.84 -4.59
C ILE A 44 3.57 9.91 -4.31
N ALA A 45 3.11 9.38 -3.18
CA ALA A 45 1.71 9.43 -2.79
C ALA A 45 1.19 10.87 -2.64
N LEU A 46 1.95 11.75 -2.00
CA LEU A 46 1.58 13.16 -1.89
C LEU A 46 1.55 13.85 -3.25
N LEU A 47 2.50 13.57 -4.12
CA LEU A 47 2.53 14.10 -5.48
C LEU A 47 1.29 13.65 -6.28
N VAL A 48 0.97 12.36 -6.23
CA VAL A 48 -0.23 11.80 -6.89
C VAL A 48 -1.50 12.42 -6.30
N ALA A 49 -1.60 12.54 -4.97
CA ALA A 49 -2.74 13.18 -4.32
C ALA A 49 -2.89 14.65 -4.74
N PHE A 50 -1.79 15.37 -4.92
CA PHE A 50 -1.80 16.75 -5.37
C PHE A 50 -2.23 16.87 -6.84
N LEU A 51 -1.64 16.07 -7.74
CA LEU A 51 -1.94 16.10 -9.18
C LEU A 51 -3.40 15.77 -9.48
N PHE A 52 -3.94 14.75 -8.82
CA PHE A 52 -5.32 14.29 -9.02
C PHE A 52 -6.32 14.91 -8.05
N ARG A 53 -5.88 15.86 -7.22
CA ARG A 53 -6.69 16.53 -6.19
C ARG A 53 -7.44 15.52 -5.30
N LEU A 54 -6.75 14.45 -4.91
CA LEU A 54 -7.29 13.40 -4.04
C LEU A 54 -7.05 13.75 -2.57
N ASN A 55 -7.80 13.09 -1.69
CA ASN A 55 -7.66 13.25 -0.24
C ASN A 55 -6.27 12.82 0.23
N ARG A 56 -5.44 13.79 0.61
CA ARG A 56 -4.04 13.55 1.03
C ARG A 56 -3.94 12.68 2.26
N VAL A 57 -4.87 12.85 3.22
CA VAL A 57 -4.89 12.08 4.46
C VAL A 57 -5.23 10.62 4.18
N ALA A 58 -6.26 10.38 3.36
CA ALA A 58 -6.63 9.03 2.94
C ALA A 58 -5.49 8.34 2.17
N MET A 59 -4.82 9.06 1.27
CA MET A 59 -3.68 8.58 0.51
C MET A 59 -2.54 8.16 1.42
N LEU A 60 -2.14 9.02 2.36
CA LEU A 60 -1.08 8.73 3.32
C LEU A 60 -1.42 7.57 4.26
N LEU A 61 -2.69 7.46 4.69
CA LEU A 61 -3.15 6.31 5.48
C LEU A 61 -3.02 5.00 4.70
N GLY A 62 -3.32 5.01 3.39
CA GLY A 62 -3.12 3.86 2.52
C GLY A 62 -1.65 3.47 2.38
N THR A 63 -0.76 4.45 2.18
CA THR A 63 0.69 4.19 2.08
C THR A 63 1.31 3.74 3.39
N TYR A 64 0.72 4.09 4.54
CA TYR A 64 1.22 3.68 5.86
C TYR A 64 1.14 2.17 6.12
N LEU A 65 0.42 1.41 5.28
CA LEU A 65 0.47 -0.06 5.27
C LEU A 65 1.89 -0.59 5.10
N ASN A 66 2.73 0.12 4.35
CA ASN A 66 4.15 -0.21 4.20
C ASN A 66 4.97 0.53 5.26
N ASN A 67 5.07 -0.03 6.44
CA ASN A 67 5.87 0.45 7.54
C ASN A 67 7.00 -0.54 7.84
N PRO A 68 8.01 -0.19 8.66
CA PRO A 68 9.16 -1.06 8.93
C PRO A 68 8.81 -2.48 9.41
N TRP A 69 7.65 -2.68 10.02
CA TRP A 69 7.20 -3.98 10.52
C TRP A 69 6.46 -4.81 9.47
N THR A 70 5.82 -4.17 8.52
CA THR A 70 5.00 -4.84 7.50
C THR A 70 5.70 -4.97 6.15
N VAL A 71 6.75 -4.20 5.90
CA VAL A 71 7.47 -4.19 4.61
C VAL A 71 8.01 -5.57 4.25
N ALA A 72 8.66 -6.27 5.18
CA ALA A 72 9.22 -7.57 4.93
C ALA A 72 8.16 -8.63 4.56
N PRO A 73 7.10 -8.86 5.38
CA PRO A 73 6.06 -9.82 5.02
C PRO A 73 5.31 -9.45 3.74
N ILE A 74 5.06 -8.16 3.47
CA ILE A 74 4.41 -7.71 2.24
C ILE A 74 5.27 -8.07 1.02
N TYR A 75 6.55 -7.72 1.04
CA TYR A 75 7.45 -7.96 -0.08
C TYR A 75 7.73 -9.44 -0.30
N LEU A 76 7.84 -10.22 0.77
CA LEU A 76 7.96 -11.69 0.67
C LEU A 76 6.71 -12.32 0.05
N ALA A 77 5.53 -11.93 0.49
CA ALA A 77 4.28 -12.43 -0.07
C ALA A 77 4.14 -12.07 -1.55
N GLY A 78 4.41 -10.81 -1.91
CA GLY A 78 4.36 -10.36 -3.30
C GLY A 78 5.39 -11.07 -4.16
N THR A 79 6.66 -11.15 -3.73
CA THR A 79 7.70 -11.86 -4.48
C THR A 79 7.37 -13.34 -4.65
N SER A 80 6.85 -13.97 -3.60
CA SER A 80 6.41 -15.37 -3.66
C SER A 80 5.28 -15.58 -4.67
N LEU A 81 4.33 -14.68 -4.73
CA LEU A 81 3.27 -14.69 -5.74
C LEU A 81 3.85 -14.52 -7.15
N GLY A 82 4.78 -13.59 -7.32
CA GLY A 82 5.45 -13.37 -8.60
C GLY A 82 6.27 -14.58 -9.05
N CYS A 83 7.00 -15.24 -8.15
CA CYS A 83 7.71 -16.50 -8.43
C CYS A 83 6.74 -17.58 -8.90
N LEU A 84 5.59 -17.72 -8.24
CA LEU A 84 4.56 -18.68 -8.63
C LEU A 84 4.03 -18.40 -10.05
N ILE A 85 3.77 -17.13 -10.36
CA ILE A 85 3.23 -16.75 -11.67
C ILE A 85 4.25 -16.92 -12.79
N LEU A 86 5.52 -16.55 -12.53
CA LEU A 86 6.60 -16.59 -13.53
C LEU A 86 7.33 -17.93 -13.59
N GLY A 87 6.97 -18.90 -12.73
CA GLY A 87 7.63 -20.20 -12.68
C GLY A 87 9.08 -20.14 -12.20
N VAL A 88 9.46 -19.14 -11.41
CA VAL A 88 10.79 -18.97 -10.85
C VAL A 88 10.88 -19.71 -9.51
N SER A 89 11.89 -20.57 -9.36
CA SER A 89 12.15 -21.26 -8.08
C SER A 89 12.52 -20.27 -6.98
N LYS A 90 12.12 -20.56 -5.74
CA LYS A 90 12.47 -19.77 -4.55
C LYS A 90 13.81 -20.19 -3.92
N ASP A 91 14.38 -21.30 -4.36
CA ASP A 91 15.58 -21.90 -3.75
C ASP A 91 16.81 -20.97 -3.77
N GLY A 92 16.85 -20.03 -4.71
CA GLY A 92 17.91 -19.02 -4.79
C GLY A 92 17.92 -18.01 -3.64
N LEU A 93 16.78 -17.80 -2.93
CA LEU A 93 16.76 -16.93 -1.74
C LEU A 93 17.40 -17.60 -0.53
N ASP A 94 17.31 -18.93 -0.46
CA ASP A 94 17.95 -19.73 0.59
C ASP A 94 19.46 -19.95 0.32
N ALA A 95 19.90 -19.68 -0.91
CA ALA A 95 21.29 -19.84 -1.34
C ALA A 95 22.18 -18.61 -1.05
N ILE A 96 21.64 -17.57 -0.41
CA ILE A 96 22.43 -16.39 -0.03
C ILE A 96 23.42 -16.79 1.06
N ASP A 97 24.72 -16.77 0.73
CA ASP A 97 25.79 -17.01 1.69
C ASP A 97 26.03 -15.75 2.54
N TRP A 98 25.51 -15.80 3.76
CA TRP A 98 25.60 -14.70 4.73
C TRP A 98 26.99 -14.58 5.37
N ASP A 99 27.87 -15.56 5.18
CA ASP A 99 29.26 -15.55 5.70
C ASP A 99 30.19 -14.74 4.79
N LEU A 100 29.77 -14.43 3.55
CA LEU A 100 30.51 -13.56 2.67
C LEU A 100 30.49 -12.11 3.17
N THR A 101 31.59 -11.39 2.94
CA THR A 101 31.73 -9.98 3.32
C THR A 101 32.25 -9.11 2.18
N GLY A 102 32.01 -7.82 2.27
CA GLY A 102 32.57 -6.83 1.34
C GLY A 102 32.05 -6.92 -0.09
N ALA A 103 32.95 -6.92 -1.06
CA ALA A 103 32.62 -6.91 -2.48
C ALA A 103 31.99 -8.24 -2.93
N ALA A 104 32.52 -9.36 -2.45
CA ALA A 104 32.01 -10.70 -2.79
C ALA A 104 30.55 -10.89 -2.34
N PHE A 105 30.22 -10.43 -1.14
CA PHE A 105 28.82 -10.45 -0.66
C PHE A 105 27.90 -9.62 -1.56
N ARG A 106 28.30 -8.41 -1.93
CA ARG A 106 27.48 -7.54 -2.80
C ARG A 106 27.25 -8.14 -4.18
N GLU A 107 28.27 -8.80 -4.74
CA GLU A 107 28.18 -9.45 -6.05
C GLU A 107 27.24 -10.65 -6.01
N ALA A 108 27.42 -11.54 -5.03
CA ALA A 108 26.55 -12.69 -4.81
C ALA A 108 25.10 -12.27 -4.54
N LEU A 109 24.91 -11.26 -3.70
CA LEU A 109 23.60 -10.67 -3.41
C LEU A 109 22.96 -10.09 -4.67
N TRP A 110 23.71 -9.35 -5.48
CA TRP A 110 23.21 -8.76 -6.71
C TRP A 110 22.77 -9.81 -7.73
N GLU A 111 23.59 -10.85 -7.94
CA GLU A 111 23.28 -11.96 -8.83
C GLU A 111 21.99 -12.70 -8.36
N THR A 112 21.87 -12.94 -7.06
CA THR A 112 20.68 -13.56 -6.48
C THR A 112 19.45 -12.66 -6.64
N LEU A 113 19.54 -11.39 -6.27
CA LEU A 113 18.40 -10.49 -6.33
C LEU A 113 17.95 -10.19 -7.76
N ARG A 114 18.85 -10.17 -8.74
CA ARG A 114 18.56 -9.87 -10.14
C ARG A 114 17.50 -10.81 -10.72
N GLN A 115 17.53 -12.08 -10.39
CA GLN A 115 16.53 -13.06 -10.84
C GLN A 115 15.14 -12.83 -10.23
N TYR A 116 15.07 -12.16 -9.06
CA TYR A 116 13.81 -11.88 -8.36
C TYR A 116 13.23 -10.50 -8.67
N VAL A 117 13.89 -9.65 -9.44
CA VAL A 117 13.39 -8.32 -9.80
C VAL A 117 12.03 -8.42 -10.49
N TRP A 118 11.90 -9.28 -11.49
CA TRP A 118 10.63 -9.46 -12.19
C TRP A 118 9.56 -10.12 -11.32
N PRO A 119 9.83 -11.23 -10.61
CA PRO A 119 8.89 -11.77 -9.62
C PRO A 119 8.45 -10.73 -8.60
N PHE A 120 9.37 -9.94 -8.06
CA PHE A 120 9.06 -8.87 -7.12
C PHE A 120 8.11 -7.82 -7.74
N LEU A 121 8.44 -7.30 -8.91
CA LEU A 121 7.63 -6.27 -9.59
C LEU A 121 6.24 -6.79 -9.93
N VAL A 122 6.15 -7.94 -10.58
CA VAL A 122 4.87 -8.53 -11.01
C VAL A 122 4.02 -8.88 -9.79
N GLY A 123 4.57 -9.62 -8.84
CA GLY A 123 3.82 -10.10 -7.69
C GLY A 123 3.37 -8.98 -6.76
N ASN A 124 4.25 -8.02 -6.43
CA ASN A 124 3.87 -6.90 -5.57
C ASN A 124 2.88 -5.95 -6.27
N THR A 125 3.00 -5.73 -7.58
CA THR A 125 2.03 -4.92 -8.32
C THR A 125 0.65 -5.57 -8.30
N LEU A 126 0.55 -6.87 -8.61
CA LEU A 126 -0.73 -7.59 -8.58
C LEU A 126 -1.34 -7.63 -7.18
N LEU A 127 -0.53 -7.91 -6.17
CA LEU A 127 -0.98 -7.92 -4.78
C LEU A 127 -1.42 -6.51 -4.34
N GLY A 128 -0.68 -5.48 -4.74
CA GLY A 128 -1.02 -4.08 -4.49
C GLY A 128 -2.33 -3.65 -5.14
N ILE A 129 -2.58 -4.07 -6.39
CA ILE A 129 -3.85 -3.82 -7.08
C ILE A 129 -5.00 -4.51 -6.33
N ALA A 130 -4.84 -5.78 -5.96
CA ALA A 130 -5.86 -6.52 -5.24
C ALA A 130 -6.16 -5.90 -3.86
N CYS A 131 -5.12 -5.63 -3.07
CA CYS A 131 -5.27 -4.99 -1.76
C CYS A 131 -5.81 -3.56 -1.85
N GLY A 132 -5.36 -2.79 -2.86
CA GLY A 132 -5.86 -1.43 -3.11
C GLY A 132 -7.33 -1.42 -3.48
N LEU A 133 -7.77 -2.35 -4.33
CA LEU A 133 -9.18 -2.50 -4.70
C LEU A 133 -10.04 -2.91 -3.50
N VAL A 134 -9.59 -3.90 -2.72
CA VAL A 134 -10.29 -4.32 -1.50
C VAL A 134 -10.38 -3.15 -0.51
N GLY A 135 -9.26 -2.44 -0.27
CA GLY A 135 -9.22 -1.26 0.60
C GLY A 135 -10.18 -0.16 0.13
N TYR A 136 -10.20 0.13 -1.17
CA TYR A 136 -11.15 1.05 -1.77
C TYR A 136 -12.60 0.66 -1.52
N LEU A 137 -12.96 -0.59 -1.80
CA LEU A 137 -14.35 -1.07 -1.65
C LEU A 137 -14.79 -1.05 -0.19
N LEU A 138 -13.93 -1.47 0.73
CA LEU A 138 -14.24 -1.48 2.17
C LEU A 138 -14.42 -0.05 2.71
N LEU A 139 -13.48 0.83 2.40
CA LEU A 139 -13.55 2.22 2.89
C LEU A 139 -14.72 2.98 2.26
N ARG A 140 -14.98 2.79 0.98
CA ARG A 140 -16.13 3.38 0.28
C ARG A 140 -17.45 2.96 0.97
N ARG A 141 -17.68 1.66 1.15
CA ARG A 141 -18.88 1.15 1.83
C ARG A 141 -19.02 1.68 3.26
N PHE A 142 -17.90 1.79 3.97
CA PHE A 142 -17.90 2.33 5.33
C PHE A 142 -18.31 3.80 5.37
N LEU A 143 -17.77 4.63 4.46
CA LEU A 143 -18.09 6.06 4.39
C LEU A 143 -19.54 6.31 3.92
N GLU A 144 -20.03 5.55 2.93
CA GLU A 144 -21.41 5.64 2.44
C GLU A 144 -22.41 5.31 3.58
N ARG A 145 -22.21 4.21 4.29
CA ARG A 145 -23.06 3.85 5.44
C ARG A 145 -23.04 4.87 6.56
N ARG A 146 -21.91 5.55 6.76
CA ARG A 146 -21.83 6.64 7.75
C ARG A 146 -22.59 7.89 7.29
N ALA A 147 -22.49 8.25 6.03
CA ALA A 147 -23.23 9.37 5.47
C ALA A 147 -24.75 9.15 5.58
N GLU A 148 -25.24 7.96 5.25
CA GLU A 148 -26.64 7.58 5.40
C GLU A 148 -27.14 7.66 6.85
N ARG A 149 -26.35 7.16 7.80
CA ARG A 149 -26.70 7.22 9.23
C ARG A 149 -26.73 8.66 9.76
N ALA A 150 -25.81 9.49 9.30
CA ALA A 150 -25.80 10.91 9.68
C ALA A 150 -27.02 11.66 9.14
N ALA A 151 -27.45 11.35 7.91
CA ALA A 151 -28.66 11.91 7.33
C ALA A 151 -29.95 11.48 8.09
N GLN A 152 -30.00 10.25 8.59
CA GLN A 152 -31.15 9.73 9.36
C GLN A 152 -31.21 10.28 10.80
N THR A 153 -30.09 10.71 11.37
CA THR A 153 -30.03 11.24 12.74
C THR A 153 -30.12 12.76 12.80
N ALA A 154 -30.12 13.46 11.67
CA ALA A 154 -30.40 14.90 11.64
C ALA A 154 -31.90 15.10 11.87
N PRO A 155 -32.35 15.67 13.02
CA PRO A 155 -33.75 16.00 13.21
C PRO A 155 -34.13 17.02 12.14
N GLY A 156 -35.29 16.80 11.50
CA GLY A 156 -35.74 17.53 10.33
C GLY A 156 -35.58 19.06 10.46
N ALA A 157 -34.95 19.64 9.41
CA ALA A 157 -35.02 21.05 9.15
C ALA A 157 -36.32 21.37 8.42
#